data_303ac3d0b2780d88fa73c774c8bf2165
#
_entry.id   303ac3d0b2780d88fa73c774c8bf2165
#
_cell.length_a   1.000
_cell.length_b   1.000
_cell.length_c   1.000
_cell.angle_alpha   90.00
_cell.angle_beta   90.00
_cell.angle_gamma   90.00
#
_symmetry.space_group_name_H-M   'P 1'
#
loop_
_entity.id
_entity.type
_entity.pdbx_description
1 polymer ?
#
loop_
_entity_poly.entity_id
_entity_poly.type
_entity_poly.pdbx_seq_one_letter_code
_entity_poly.pdbx_strand_id
1 'polypeptide(L)'
;ISAFIDICATNGSNGACPYGNAFWVPWTSTECGSGACSGIFLGKDFDHADDVIAHELAHGVTFSLAFSSAMSDNSETAALSEAISDIFGESMDQLSVLPGEAADPAWTMGEDAQAGGYRNMRAPSVPKIDTDWMPGDSHDNSGPVNRLAYLLANGGKVGKVKIKAIGTDANSVTPN
;
A
#
# COMPACT_ATOMS: atom_id res chain seq x y z
N ILE A 1 -15.76 -1.48 10.65
CA ILE A 1 -15.16 -1.83 9.34
C ILE A 1 -15.57 -3.27 9.06
N SER A 2 -16.10 -3.51 7.87
CA SER A 2 -16.43 -4.86 7.40
C SER A 2 -15.35 -5.34 6.44
N ALA A 3 -15.04 -6.62 6.45
CA ALA A 3 -14.19 -7.25 5.46
C ALA A 3 -15.02 -8.24 4.63
N PHE A 4 -14.87 -8.20 3.32
CA PHE A 4 -15.52 -9.08 2.36
C PHE A 4 -14.43 -9.86 1.63
N ILE A 5 -14.47 -11.17 1.72
CA ILE A 5 -13.42 -12.07 1.23
C ILE A 5 -13.95 -12.84 0.01
N ASP A 6 -13.05 -13.24 -0.88
CA ASP A 6 -13.36 -14.02 -2.09
C ASP A 6 -14.44 -13.36 -2.97
N ILE A 7 -14.39 -12.05 -3.10
CA ILE A 7 -15.35 -11.33 -3.90
C ILE A 7 -15.22 -11.64 -5.40
N CYS A 8 -16.36 -11.50 -6.09
CA CYS A 8 -16.43 -11.51 -7.55
C CYS A 8 -16.80 -10.10 -8.04
N ALA A 9 -16.11 -9.59 -9.05
CA ALA A 9 -16.52 -8.35 -9.69
C ALA A 9 -17.87 -8.54 -10.40
N THR A 10 -18.91 -7.86 -9.92
CA THR A 10 -20.27 -7.95 -10.47
C THR A 10 -20.59 -6.88 -11.50
N ASN A 11 -19.74 -5.88 -11.66
CA ASN A 11 -19.98 -4.69 -12.47
C ASN A 11 -19.15 -4.70 -13.74
N GLY A 12 -19.83 -4.91 -14.85
CA GLY A 12 -19.27 -4.81 -16.19
C GLY A 12 -19.24 -6.13 -16.94
N SER A 13 -19.26 -6.03 -18.22
CA SER A 13 -19.45 -7.06 -19.23
C SER A 13 -18.49 -8.27 -19.22
N ASN A 14 -17.65 -8.41 -18.21
CA ASN A 14 -16.80 -9.58 -17.99
C ASN A 14 -16.58 -9.80 -16.49
N GLY A 15 -17.67 -10.05 -15.76
CA GLY A 15 -17.58 -10.34 -14.32
C GLY A 15 -16.46 -11.34 -14.02
N ALA A 16 -15.31 -10.85 -13.63
CA ALA A 16 -14.20 -11.70 -13.24
C ALA A 16 -14.52 -12.33 -11.88
N CYS A 17 -14.62 -13.64 -11.86
CA CYS A 17 -14.66 -14.40 -10.63
C CYS A 17 -13.61 -15.51 -10.77
N PRO A 18 -12.63 -15.57 -9.89
CA PRO A 18 -12.41 -14.69 -8.75
C PRO A 18 -11.89 -13.29 -9.17
N TYR A 19 -12.19 -12.28 -8.36
CA TYR A 19 -11.64 -10.94 -8.54
C TYR A 19 -10.16 -10.92 -8.13
N GLY A 20 -9.32 -10.36 -8.96
CA GLY A 20 -7.86 -10.37 -8.77
C GLY A 20 -7.31 -9.06 -8.21
N ASN A 21 -7.98 -8.45 -7.24
CA ASN A 21 -7.54 -7.22 -6.58
C ASN A 21 -8.13 -7.10 -5.17
N ALA A 22 -7.58 -6.19 -4.37
CA ALA A 22 -8.16 -5.72 -3.13
C ALA A 22 -8.48 -4.24 -3.24
N PHE A 23 -9.45 -3.73 -2.48
CA PHE A 23 -9.77 -2.32 -2.43
C PHE A 23 -10.57 -1.97 -1.18
N TRP A 24 -10.39 -0.73 -0.72
CA TRP A 24 -11.22 -0.14 0.32
C TRP A 24 -12.33 0.72 -0.30
N VAL A 25 -13.53 0.71 0.33
CA VAL A 25 -14.65 1.58 -0.05
C VAL A 25 -15.10 2.46 1.11
N PRO A 26 -15.39 3.75 0.83
CA PRO A 26 -15.92 4.66 1.84
C PRO A 26 -17.38 4.34 2.21
N TRP A 27 -17.83 4.83 3.36
CA TRP A 27 -19.19 4.66 3.87
C TRP A 27 -20.29 5.05 2.87
N THR A 28 -20.00 5.95 1.93
CA THR A 28 -20.94 6.43 0.91
C THR A 28 -21.02 5.52 -0.31
N SER A 29 -20.25 4.43 -0.34
CA SER A 29 -20.24 3.52 -1.48
C SER A 29 -21.54 2.72 -1.59
N THR A 30 -21.99 2.49 -2.80
CA THR A 30 -23.11 1.61 -3.15
C THR A 30 -22.66 0.20 -3.52
N GLU A 31 -21.38 -0.12 -3.40
CA GLU A 31 -20.81 -1.43 -3.75
C GLU A 31 -21.43 -2.59 -2.96
N CYS A 32 -21.98 -2.31 -1.79
CA CYS A 32 -22.68 -3.30 -0.95
C CYS A 32 -24.17 -3.47 -1.27
N GLY A 33 -24.62 -3.09 -2.44
CA GLY A 33 -26.02 -3.21 -2.84
C GLY A 33 -26.89 -2.05 -2.34
N SER A 34 -28.06 -2.35 -1.72
CA SER A 34 -29.04 -1.33 -1.32
C SER A 34 -28.69 -0.54 -0.05
N GLY A 35 -27.54 -0.79 0.56
CA GLY A 35 -27.07 -0.10 1.78
C GLY A 35 -25.72 0.58 1.59
N ALA A 36 -25.51 1.72 2.24
CA ALA A 36 -24.18 2.30 2.34
C ALA A 36 -23.29 1.41 3.20
N CYS A 37 -22.10 1.09 2.75
CA CYS A 37 -21.13 0.34 3.52
C CYS A 37 -19.74 0.98 3.46
N SER A 38 -18.94 0.63 4.46
CA SER A 38 -17.51 0.93 4.47
C SER A 38 -16.78 -0.35 4.80
N GLY A 39 -15.79 -0.70 4.01
CA GLY A 39 -15.08 -1.96 4.22
C GLY A 39 -13.96 -2.19 3.24
N ILE A 40 -13.25 -3.28 3.52
CA ILE A 40 -12.21 -3.82 2.65
C ILE A 40 -12.83 -4.94 1.85
N PHE A 41 -12.56 -4.95 0.56
CA PHE A 41 -12.97 -5.99 -0.36
C PHE A 41 -11.71 -6.71 -0.85
N LEU A 42 -11.63 -7.99 -0.54
CA LEU A 42 -10.49 -8.85 -0.85
C LEU A 42 -10.92 -9.85 -1.91
N GLY A 43 -10.28 -9.80 -3.06
CA GLY A 43 -10.38 -10.84 -4.07
C GLY A 43 -9.64 -12.10 -3.65
N LYS A 44 -9.63 -13.08 -4.53
CA LYS A 44 -8.94 -14.34 -4.30
C LYS A 44 -7.43 -14.11 -4.03
N ASP A 45 -6.89 -14.82 -3.07
CA ASP A 45 -5.49 -14.81 -2.68
C ASP A 45 -5.00 -13.51 -1.99
N PHE A 46 -5.95 -12.61 -1.56
CA PHE A 46 -5.63 -11.39 -0.81
C PHE A 46 -5.95 -11.49 0.68
N ASP A 47 -6.62 -12.53 1.12
CA ASP A 47 -7.04 -12.73 2.51
C ASP A 47 -5.90 -13.13 3.46
N HIS A 48 -4.74 -13.43 2.92
CA HIS A 48 -3.52 -13.75 3.66
C HIS A 48 -2.35 -12.78 3.37
N ALA A 49 -2.55 -11.77 2.53
CA ALA A 49 -1.59 -10.70 2.27
C ALA A 49 -1.81 -9.57 3.29
N ASP A 50 -1.14 -9.64 4.43
CA ASP A 50 -1.39 -8.73 5.56
C ASP A 50 -0.92 -7.30 5.28
N ASP A 51 0.12 -7.11 4.47
CA ASP A 51 0.54 -5.82 3.94
C ASP A 51 -0.55 -5.18 3.08
N VAL A 52 -1.21 -5.95 2.19
CA VAL A 52 -2.32 -5.46 1.36
C VAL A 52 -3.54 -5.13 2.22
N ILE A 53 -3.89 -5.99 3.17
CA ILE A 53 -4.98 -5.72 4.11
C ILE A 53 -4.74 -4.43 4.89
N ALA A 54 -3.53 -4.23 5.38
CA ALA A 54 -3.14 -3.03 6.10
C ALA A 54 -3.10 -1.79 5.20
N HIS A 55 -2.68 -1.92 3.94
CA HIS A 55 -2.74 -0.88 2.91
C HIS A 55 -4.19 -0.39 2.72
N GLU A 56 -5.14 -1.30 2.53
CA GLU A 56 -6.55 -0.94 2.35
C GLU A 56 -7.15 -0.30 3.62
N LEU A 57 -6.74 -0.75 4.81
CA LEU A 57 -7.11 -0.10 6.07
C LEU A 57 -6.59 1.33 6.15
N ALA A 58 -5.35 1.57 5.69
CA ALA A 58 -4.75 2.89 5.68
C ALA A 58 -5.51 3.85 4.76
N HIS A 59 -6.03 3.39 3.61
CA HIS A 59 -6.94 4.19 2.79
C HIS A 59 -8.19 4.60 3.59
N GLY A 60 -8.77 3.71 4.37
CA GLY A 60 -9.91 4.03 5.26
C GLY A 60 -9.58 5.11 6.29
N VAL A 61 -8.39 5.07 6.87
CA VAL A 61 -7.91 6.06 7.84
C VAL A 61 -7.66 7.40 7.16
N THR A 62 -6.92 7.43 6.06
CA THR A 62 -6.57 8.67 5.34
C THR A 62 -7.81 9.36 4.79
N PHE A 63 -8.75 8.62 4.24
CA PHE A 63 -10.03 9.14 3.77
C PHE A 63 -10.83 9.79 4.92
N SER A 64 -10.86 9.15 6.08
CA SER A 64 -11.62 9.64 7.23
C SER A 64 -11.02 10.90 7.86
N LEU A 65 -9.69 11.06 7.78
CA LEU A 65 -8.98 12.15 8.47
C LEU A 65 -8.73 13.38 7.59
N ALA A 66 -8.44 13.21 6.32
CA ALA A 66 -7.88 14.30 5.53
C ALA A 66 -8.42 14.47 4.10
N PHE A 67 -8.97 13.45 3.46
CA PHE A 67 -9.06 13.44 2.00
C PHE A 67 -10.42 13.06 1.42
N SER A 68 -11.50 13.32 2.13
CA SER A 68 -12.85 12.87 1.76
C SER A 68 -13.35 13.30 0.36
N SER A 69 -12.63 14.12 -0.37
CA SER A 69 -13.09 14.62 -1.68
C SER A 69 -12.02 14.75 -2.79
N ALA A 70 -10.76 14.45 -2.53
CA ALA A 70 -9.67 14.88 -3.42
C ALA A 70 -8.88 13.73 -4.11
N MET A 71 -9.30 12.50 -3.97
CA MET A 71 -8.61 11.37 -4.60
C MET A 71 -9.15 11.13 -6.02
N SER A 72 -8.72 11.95 -6.97
CA SER A 72 -8.78 11.53 -8.37
C SER A 72 -7.52 10.71 -8.67
N ASP A 73 -7.67 9.58 -9.34
CA ASP A 73 -6.61 8.60 -9.62
C ASP A 73 -5.35 9.15 -10.34
N ASN A 74 -5.35 10.42 -10.70
CA ASN A 74 -4.35 11.08 -11.53
C ASN A 74 -3.58 12.19 -10.83
N SER A 75 -3.73 12.36 -9.50
CA SER A 75 -3.15 13.49 -8.77
C SER A 75 -1.94 13.08 -7.94
N GLU A 76 -1.08 14.06 -7.62
CA GLU A 76 -0.02 13.90 -6.62
C GLU A 76 -0.57 13.48 -5.26
N THR A 77 -1.80 13.91 -4.94
CA THR A 77 -2.50 13.54 -3.71
C THR A 77 -2.84 12.05 -3.69
N ALA A 78 -3.28 11.49 -4.83
CA ALA A 78 -3.55 10.05 -4.94
C ALA A 78 -2.25 9.25 -4.77
N ALA A 79 -1.17 9.66 -5.45
CA ALA A 79 0.13 9.00 -5.31
C ALA A 79 0.68 9.07 -3.88
N LEU A 80 0.46 10.19 -3.18
CA LEU A 80 0.83 10.32 -1.77
C LEU A 80 -0.02 9.40 -0.87
N SER A 81 -1.31 9.27 -1.15
CA SER A 81 -2.19 8.35 -0.43
C SER A 81 -1.76 6.90 -0.62
N GLU A 82 -1.45 6.49 -1.85
CA GLU A 82 -0.90 5.17 -2.14
C GLU A 82 0.39 4.93 -1.36
N ALA A 83 1.30 5.92 -1.37
CA ALA A 83 2.57 5.80 -0.65
C ALA A 83 2.39 5.66 0.87
N ILE A 84 1.47 6.41 1.47
CA ILE A 84 1.15 6.30 2.91
C ILE A 84 0.59 4.92 3.20
N SER A 85 -0.30 4.42 2.35
CA SER A 85 -0.90 3.09 2.49
C SER A 85 0.14 1.98 2.33
N ASP A 86 1.04 2.08 1.35
CA ASP A 86 2.17 1.15 1.18
C ASP A 86 3.11 1.14 2.39
N ILE A 87 3.48 2.31 2.90
CA ILE A 87 4.35 2.42 4.08
C ILE A 87 3.68 1.78 5.31
N PHE A 88 2.37 1.96 5.44
CA PHE A 88 1.63 1.35 6.55
C PHE A 88 1.54 -0.17 6.38
N GLY A 89 1.23 -0.65 5.17
CA GLY A 89 1.19 -2.07 4.83
C GLY A 89 2.50 -2.77 5.17
N GLU A 90 3.58 -2.32 4.57
CA GLU A 90 4.91 -2.87 4.81
C GLU A 90 5.38 -2.76 6.27
N SER A 91 4.98 -1.69 6.96
CA SER A 91 5.31 -1.58 8.39
C SER A 91 4.57 -2.62 9.23
N MET A 92 3.37 -2.97 8.85
CA MET A 92 2.60 -4.02 9.53
C MET A 92 3.18 -5.40 9.23
N ASP A 93 3.49 -5.70 7.99
CA ASP A 93 4.16 -6.94 7.60
C ASP A 93 5.46 -7.16 8.37
N GLN A 94 6.34 -6.15 8.40
CA GLN A 94 7.61 -6.22 9.14
C GLN A 94 7.43 -6.42 10.67
N LEU A 95 6.27 -6.07 11.23
CA LEU A 95 5.99 -6.18 12.67
C LEU A 95 5.22 -7.46 13.02
N SER A 96 4.44 -8.00 12.09
CA SER A 96 3.47 -9.06 12.33
C SER A 96 3.88 -10.42 11.79
N VAL A 97 5.17 -10.70 11.67
CA VAL A 97 5.67 -12.00 11.16
C VAL A 97 4.84 -13.15 11.73
N LEU A 98 3.95 -13.68 10.91
CA LEU A 98 3.10 -14.79 11.30
C LEU A 98 3.93 -16.09 11.41
N PRO A 99 3.52 -17.09 12.22
CA PRO A 99 4.25 -18.33 12.32
C PRO A 99 4.37 -19.02 10.96
N GLY A 100 5.57 -19.05 10.41
CA GLY A 100 5.87 -19.68 9.11
C GLY A 100 6.16 -18.70 7.98
N GLU A 101 5.92 -17.41 8.18
CA GLU A 101 6.36 -16.35 7.28
C GLU A 101 7.80 -15.95 7.55
N ALA A 102 8.51 -15.64 6.50
CA ALA A 102 9.77 -14.89 6.59
C ALA A 102 9.41 -13.41 6.39
N ALA A 103 9.86 -12.54 7.28
CA ALA A 103 9.75 -11.10 7.06
C ALA A 103 10.27 -10.75 5.66
N ASP A 104 9.53 -9.95 4.90
CA ASP A 104 9.98 -9.53 3.58
C ASP A 104 11.11 -8.49 3.67
N PRO A 105 12.38 -8.92 3.51
CA PRO A 105 13.49 -7.99 3.60
C PRO A 105 13.58 -7.07 2.39
N ALA A 106 12.78 -7.29 1.37
CA ALA A 106 12.81 -6.55 0.12
C ALA A 106 11.88 -5.33 0.12
N TRP A 107 10.98 -5.24 1.09
CA TRP A 107 9.93 -4.22 1.08
C TRP A 107 9.14 -4.24 -0.23
N THR A 108 8.42 -5.32 -0.41
CA THR A 108 7.68 -5.60 -1.65
C THR A 108 6.20 -5.80 -1.31
N MET A 109 5.37 -4.87 -1.70
CA MET A 109 3.93 -4.93 -1.48
C MET A 109 3.27 -6.10 -2.22
N GLY A 110 2.48 -6.91 -1.52
CA GLY A 110 1.61 -7.94 -2.06
C GLY A 110 2.31 -9.21 -2.51
N GLU A 111 3.47 -9.55 -1.96
CA GLU A 111 4.21 -10.76 -2.32
C GLU A 111 3.48 -12.04 -1.89
N ASP A 112 2.67 -11.99 -0.84
CA ASP A 112 1.84 -13.11 -0.41
C ASP A 112 0.67 -13.37 -1.35
N ALA A 113 0.11 -12.32 -1.96
CA ALA A 113 -0.95 -12.45 -2.95
C ALA A 113 -0.42 -12.81 -4.34
N GLN A 114 0.77 -12.34 -4.69
CA GLN A 114 1.38 -12.55 -6.01
C GLN A 114 2.89 -12.71 -5.91
N ALA A 115 3.42 -13.81 -6.40
CA ALA A 115 4.85 -14.05 -6.42
C ALA A 115 5.62 -12.87 -7.06
N GLY A 116 6.50 -12.24 -6.28
CA GLY A 116 7.27 -11.07 -6.66
C GLY A 116 6.60 -9.73 -6.36
N GLY A 117 5.39 -9.77 -5.77
CA GLY A 117 4.66 -8.59 -5.34
C GLY A 117 4.18 -7.67 -6.46
N TYR A 118 3.54 -6.60 -6.08
CA TYR A 118 3.02 -5.57 -6.99
C TYR A 118 3.95 -4.36 -7.11
N ARG A 119 4.52 -3.93 -5.98
CA ARG A 119 5.40 -2.75 -5.90
C ARG A 119 6.62 -3.04 -5.02
N ASN A 120 7.79 -2.69 -5.51
CA ASN A 120 9.04 -2.82 -4.75
C ASN A 120 9.48 -1.44 -4.24
N MET A 121 9.37 -1.21 -2.94
CA MET A 121 9.71 0.08 -2.32
C MET A 121 11.21 0.36 -2.30
N ARG A 122 12.05 -0.66 -2.35
CA ARG A 122 13.49 -0.52 -2.46
C ARG A 122 13.93 -0.01 -3.83
N ALA A 123 13.25 -0.48 -4.89
CA ALA A 123 13.59 -0.16 -6.27
C ALA A 123 12.29 0.06 -7.09
N PRO A 124 11.55 1.14 -6.81
CA PRO A 124 10.29 1.40 -7.49
C PRO A 124 10.48 1.66 -8.99
N SER A 125 9.44 1.37 -9.78
CA SER A 125 9.35 1.65 -11.21
C SER A 125 9.49 3.15 -11.51
N VAL A 126 8.90 4.00 -10.67
CA VAL A 126 9.00 5.47 -10.72
C VAL A 126 9.84 5.95 -9.53
N PRO A 127 11.18 6.06 -9.65
CA PRO A 127 12.03 6.49 -8.55
C PRO A 127 12.14 8.01 -8.37
N LYS A 128 11.64 8.81 -9.31
CA LYS A 128 11.77 10.28 -9.31
C LYS A 128 10.50 10.95 -9.82
N ILE A 129 10.10 12.00 -9.13
CA ILE A 129 8.90 12.78 -9.46
C ILE A 129 9.08 13.61 -10.74
N ASP A 130 10.25 14.19 -10.92
CA ASP A 130 10.52 15.18 -11.98
C ASP A 130 10.70 14.58 -13.37
N THR A 131 11.18 13.35 -13.46
CA THR A 131 11.53 12.73 -14.74
C THR A 131 10.76 11.48 -15.08
N ASP A 132 10.24 10.78 -14.07
CA ASP A 132 9.72 9.44 -14.23
C ASP A 132 8.19 9.37 -13.96
N TRP A 133 7.56 10.52 -13.68
CA TRP A 133 6.11 10.60 -13.39
C TRP A 133 5.27 10.04 -14.53
N MET A 134 4.37 9.12 -14.17
CA MET A 134 3.46 8.45 -15.10
C MET A 134 2.04 9.03 -14.95
N PRO A 135 1.56 9.83 -15.93
CA PRO A 135 0.21 10.36 -15.88
C PRO A 135 -0.83 9.25 -15.78
N GLY A 136 -1.69 9.32 -14.76
CA GLY A 136 -2.77 8.36 -14.57
C GLY A 136 -2.44 7.12 -13.76
N ASP A 137 -1.24 7.05 -13.18
CA ASP A 137 -0.82 5.91 -12.38
C ASP A 137 -0.36 6.34 -10.97
N SER A 138 -1.31 6.40 -10.04
CA SER A 138 -1.02 6.76 -8.64
C SER A 138 -0.18 5.72 -7.93
N HIS A 139 -0.35 4.45 -8.26
CA HIS A 139 0.37 3.34 -7.63
C HIS A 139 1.87 3.39 -7.97
N ASP A 140 2.21 3.51 -9.25
CA ASP A 140 3.60 3.64 -9.65
C ASP A 140 4.21 4.97 -9.19
N ASN A 141 3.42 6.05 -9.21
CA ASN A 141 3.85 7.38 -8.76
C ASN A 141 4.04 7.49 -7.23
N SER A 142 3.61 6.51 -6.43
CA SER A 142 3.95 6.38 -5.00
C SER A 142 5.45 6.10 -4.79
N GLY A 143 6.12 5.59 -5.80
CA GLY A 143 7.48 5.08 -5.77
C GLY A 143 8.53 5.98 -5.13
N PRO A 144 8.60 7.30 -5.40
CA PRO A 144 9.59 8.18 -4.77
C PRO A 144 9.46 8.26 -3.26
N VAL A 145 8.21 8.29 -2.74
CA VAL A 145 7.92 8.34 -1.30
C VAL A 145 8.18 6.98 -0.66
N ASN A 146 7.77 5.89 -1.32
CA ASN A 146 8.06 4.53 -0.90
C ASN A 146 9.56 4.29 -0.74
N ARG A 147 10.34 4.72 -1.74
CA ARG A 147 11.79 4.61 -1.68
C ARG A 147 12.40 5.44 -0.55
N LEU A 148 11.86 6.62 -0.28
CA LEU A 148 12.29 7.43 0.85
C LEU A 148 12.05 6.69 2.17
N ALA A 149 10.87 6.11 2.37
CA ALA A 149 10.54 5.34 3.56
C ALA A 149 11.49 4.15 3.74
N TYR A 150 11.71 3.35 2.69
CA TYR A 150 12.69 2.27 2.69
C TYR A 150 14.09 2.76 3.14
N LEU A 151 14.57 3.86 2.57
CA LEU A 151 15.90 4.38 2.87
C LEU A 151 16.01 4.93 4.30
N LEU A 152 14.94 5.51 4.82
CA LEU A 152 14.90 5.95 6.21
C LEU A 152 14.90 4.77 7.19
N ALA A 153 14.21 3.70 6.88
CA ALA A 153 14.16 2.50 7.72
C ALA A 153 15.47 1.68 7.65
N ASN A 154 16.00 1.46 6.45
CA ASN A 154 17.08 0.52 6.21
C ASN A 154 18.45 1.18 5.91
N GLY A 155 18.44 2.46 5.64
CA GLY A 155 19.62 3.15 5.11
C GLY A 155 19.88 2.79 3.64
N GLY A 156 20.95 3.33 3.09
CA GLY A 156 21.31 3.05 1.71
C GLY A 156 22.07 4.17 1.03
N LYS A 157 21.96 4.23 -0.31
CA LYS A 157 22.59 5.27 -1.13
C LYS A 157 21.63 5.80 -2.19
N VAL A 158 21.67 7.12 -2.39
CA VAL A 158 21.05 7.77 -3.54
C VAL A 158 22.14 8.56 -4.26
N GLY A 159 22.54 8.11 -5.43
CA GLY A 159 23.69 8.66 -6.12
C GLY A 159 24.96 8.57 -5.26
N LYS A 160 25.53 9.74 -4.91
CA LYS A 160 26.73 9.84 -4.06
C LYS A 160 26.38 10.00 -2.57
N VAL A 161 25.13 10.22 -2.22
CA VAL A 161 24.66 10.46 -0.84
C VAL A 161 24.42 9.14 -0.15
N LYS A 162 25.03 8.95 1.02
CA LYS A 162 24.77 7.82 1.93
C LYS A 162 23.71 8.26 2.95
N ILE A 163 22.64 7.48 3.05
CA ILE A 163 21.57 7.65 4.03
C ILE A 163 21.78 6.61 5.13
N LYS A 164 21.76 7.04 6.39
CA LYS A 164 21.75 6.13 7.53
C LYS A 164 20.31 5.82 7.91
N ALA A 165 20.05 4.59 8.32
CA ALA A 165 18.76 4.22 8.88
C ALA A 165 18.45 5.02 10.15
N ILE A 166 17.19 5.37 10.35
CA ILE A 166 16.73 6.04 11.58
C ILE A 166 16.91 5.06 12.74
N GLY A 167 17.41 5.57 13.88
CA GLY A 167 17.61 4.75 15.08
C GLY A 167 18.93 3.97 15.15
N THR A 168 19.78 4.05 14.12
CA THR A 168 21.09 3.36 14.13
C THR A 168 22.23 4.17 14.70
N ASP A 169 22.00 5.42 15.08
CA ASP A 169 23.02 6.24 15.74
C ASP A 169 23.10 5.89 17.24
N ALA A 170 24.34 5.83 17.76
CA ALA A 170 24.60 5.50 19.17
C ALA A 170 23.95 6.45 20.18
N ASN A 171 23.41 7.58 19.70
CA ASN A 171 22.67 8.56 20.48
C ASN A 171 21.16 8.55 20.21
N SER A 172 20.65 7.64 19.38
CA SER A 172 19.21 7.47 19.25
C SER A 172 18.70 6.90 20.56
N VAL A 173 17.93 7.69 21.29
CA VAL A 173 17.25 7.26 22.50
C VAL A 173 16.30 6.15 22.12
N THR A 174 16.67 4.91 22.37
CA THR A 174 15.69 3.83 22.34
C THR A 174 14.69 4.14 23.44
N PRO A 175 13.38 4.29 23.14
CA PRO A 175 12.38 4.34 24.19
C PRO A 175 12.48 3.04 24.98
N ASN A 176 12.67 3.15 26.29
CA ASN A 176 12.55 2.03 27.22
C ASN A 176 11.12 1.50 27.25
#